data_393bcbcc705db63134d3876b1e1cb19b
#
_entry.id   393bcbcc705db63134d3876b1e1cb19b
#
_cell.length_a   1.000
_cell.length_b   1.000
_cell.length_c   1.000
_cell.angle_alpha   90.00
_cell.angle_beta   90.00
_cell.angle_gamma   90.00
#
_symmetry.space_group_name_H-M   'P 1'
#
loop_
_entity.id
_entity.type
_entity.pdbx_description
1 polymer ?
#
loop_
_entity_poly.entity_id
_entity_poly.type
_entity_poly.pdbx_seq_one_letter_code
_entity_poly.pdbx_strand_id
1 'polypeptide(L)'
;HITKSPLDVFGQFRAINDKVFGTNWYSFKNTYGVWGGFGRFQLRGYRHLDQIISKVRGNSFRVKKEDCLDLPPKLFETVPVTLTQKAIDIYREMAKEMIVEIEDSHATAAIVLVKLLRLSQITSGFVKDVEGNIKVFDNSKLNTCMDLVDDLLEEEHKVVIFVRFRHDIDGLHEQLLKRKVQHNILSGSVAPH
;
A
#
# COMPACT_ATOMS: atom_id res chain seq x y z
N HIS A 1 13.87 12.16 -6.47
CA HIS A 1 12.69 11.34 -6.17
C HIS A 1 11.43 12.21 -6.17
N ILE A 2 10.55 12.06 -7.17
CA ILE A 2 9.29 12.83 -7.29
C ILE A 2 8.25 12.09 -6.46
N THR A 3 7.81 12.67 -5.34
CA THR A 3 6.91 12.00 -4.39
C THR A 3 5.45 12.40 -4.53
N LYS A 4 5.18 13.66 -4.84
CA LYS A 4 3.82 14.21 -4.89
C LYS A 4 3.49 14.91 -6.20
N SER A 5 4.45 15.60 -6.79
CA SER A 5 4.23 16.44 -7.97
C SER A 5 5.47 16.44 -8.88
N PRO A 6 5.30 16.44 -10.22
CA PRO A 6 6.40 16.70 -11.14
C PRO A 6 7.14 18.01 -10.88
N LEU A 7 6.51 18.96 -10.21
CA LEU A 7 7.13 20.24 -9.85
C LEU A 7 8.16 20.13 -8.71
N ASP A 8 8.17 19.00 -7.98
CA ASP A 8 9.11 18.76 -6.87
C ASP A 8 10.57 18.70 -7.37
N VAL A 9 10.79 18.41 -8.66
CA VAL A 9 12.13 18.42 -9.27
C VAL A 9 12.83 19.77 -9.17
N PHE A 10 12.09 20.89 -9.10
CA PHE A 10 12.67 22.21 -8.99
C PHE A 10 13.56 22.35 -7.76
N GLY A 11 13.03 21.98 -6.59
CA GLY A 11 13.79 22.05 -5.34
C GLY A 11 15.02 21.14 -5.34
N GLN A 12 14.88 19.93 -5.92
CA GLN A 12 15.99 18.97 -6.04
C GLN A 12 17.10 19.52 -6.94
N PHE A 13 16.74 19.99 -8.13
CA PHE A 13 17.71 20.52 -9.08
C PHE A 13 18.30 21.85 -8.65
N ARG A 14 17.56 22.65 -7.87
CA ARG A 14 18.13 23.86 -7.30
C ARG A 14 19.29 23.59 -6.35
N ALA A 15 19.27 22.45 -5.67
CA ALA A 15 20.36 22.03 -4.78
C ALA A 15 21.51 21.35 -5.54
N ILE A 16 21.24 20.69 -6.67
CA ILE A 16 22.22 19.88 -7.40
C ILE A 16 22.84 20.69 -8.55
N ASN A 17 21.99 21.29 -9.38
CA ASN A 17 22.37 22.08 -10.57
C ASN A 17 21.24 23.03 -10.95
N ASP A 18 21.32 24.26 -10.51
CA ASP A 18 20.29 25.30 -10.72
C ASP A 18 20.17 25.76 -12.18
N LYS A 19 21.16 25.46 -13.03
CA LYS A 19 21.13 25.81 -14.45
C LYS A 19 20.09 25.01 -15.25
N VAL A 20 19.67 23.85 -14.76
CA VAL A 20 18.75 22.94 -15.50
C VAL A 20 17.34 23.51 -15.61
N PHE A 21 16.81 24.03 -14.50
CA PHE A 21 15.46 24.59 -14.40
C PHE A 21 15.46 26.08 -14.04
N GLY A 22 16.61 26.69 -13.85
CA GLY A 22 16.76 28.06 -13.39
C GLY A 22 16.53 28.20 -11.89
N THR A 23 16.63 29.45 -11.42
CA THR A 23 16.53 29.79 -10.01
C THR A 23 15.16 30.35 -9.60
N ASN A 24 14.32 30.70 -10.58
CA ASN A 24 13.04 31.35 -10.33
C ASN A 24 11.89 30.35 -10.30
N TRP A 25 11.34 30.13 -9.10
CA TRP A 25 10.20 29.24 -8.88
C TRP A 25 8.95 29.67 -9.66
N TYR A 26 8.64 30.96 -9.72
CA TYR A 26 7.45 31.45 -10.40
C TYR A 26 7.51 31.22 -11.92
N SER A 27 8.67 31.41 -12.53
CA SER A 27 8.89 31.08 -13.94
C SER A 27 8.71 29.58 -14.16
N PHE A 28 9.37 28.76 -13.36
CA PHE A 28 9.27 27.29 -13.43
C PHE A 28 7.84 26.79 -13.28
N LYS A 29 7.14 27.20 -12.21
CA LYS A 29 5.77 26.74 -11.95
C LYS A 29 4.80 27.15 -13.06
N ASN A 30 4.98 28.33 -13.66
CA ASN A 30 4.16 28.82 -14.77
C ASN A 30 4.49 28.13 -16.10
N THR A 31 5.71 27.66 -16.28
CA THR A 31 6.10 26.89 -17.46
C THR A 31 5.53 25.49 -17.42
N TYR A 32 5.54 24.82 -16.28
CA TYR A 32 5.24 23.40 -16.17
C TYR A 32 3.90 23.08 -15.48
N GLY A 33 3.30 24.03 -14.76
CA GLY A 33 2.00 23.88 -14.13
C GLY A 33 0.86 24.52 -14.91
N VAL A 34 -0.31 23.93 -14.85
CA VAL A 34 -1.58 24.51 -15.32
C VAL A 34 -2.35 24.97 -14.08
N TRP A 35 -2.56 26.28 -13.97
CA TRP A 35 -3.16 26.92 -12.81
C TRP A 35 -4.57 27.40 -13.12
N GLY A 36 -5.51 27.25 -12.18
CA GLY A 36 -6.92 27.65 -12.33
C GLY A 36 -7.58 27.95 -10.98
N GLY A 37 -8.90 28.08 -11.00
CA GLY A 37 -9.69 28.48 -9.82
C GLY A 37 -9.63 29.98 -9.55
N PHE A 38 -10.26 30.42 -8.47
CA PHE A 38 -10.27 31.82 -8.03
C PHE A 38 -8.84 32.27 -7.76
N GLY A 39 -8.41 33.38 -8.37
CA GLY A 39 -7.04 33.89 -8.23
C GLY A 39 -5.93 33.04 -8.91
N ARG A 40 -6.26 31.98 -9.63
CA ARG A 40 -5.31 31.07 -10.27
C ARG A 40 -4.30 30.43 -9.30
N PHE A 41 -4.71 30.12 -8.09
CA PHE A 41 -3.86 29.46 -7.08
C PHE A 41 -3.95 27.94 -7.06
N GLN A 42 -4.97 27.36 -7.72
CA GLN A 42 -5.17 25.93 -7.75
C GLN A 42 -4.42 25.28 -8.91
N LEU A 43 -3.56 24.31 -8.60
CA LEU A 43 -2.91 23.47 -9.61
C LEU A 43 -3.94 22.52 -10.19
N ARG A 44 -4.24 22.65 -11.49
CA ARG A 44 -5.21 21.83 -12.22
C ARG A 44 -4.58 20.71 -13.04
N GLY A 45 -3.28 20.84 -13.34
CA GLY A 45 -2.57 19.88 -14.13
C GLY A 45 -1.15 20.30 -14.42
N TYR A 46 -0.52 19.58 -15.35
CA TYR A 46 0.87 19.81 -15.75
C TYR A 46 0.96 19.92 -17.27
N ARG A 47 1.96 20.63 -17.76
CA ARG A 47 2.31 20.74 -19.17
C ARG A 47 3.82 20.58 -19.37
N HIS A 48 4.23 20.26 -20.57
CA HIS A 48 5.64 20.07 -20.93
C HIS A 48 6.37 19.04 -20.06
N LEU A 49 5.66 17.95 -19.69
CA LEU A 49 6.25 16.87 -18.86
C LEU A 49 7.40 16.16 -19.57
N ASP A 50 7.33 16.05 -20.88
CA ASP A 50 8.39 15.55 -21.76
C ASP A 50 9.71 16.31 -21.59
N GLN A 51 9.63 17.64 -21.48
CA GLN A 51 10.79 18.49 -21.24
C GLN A 51 11.37 18.28 -19.85
N ILE A 52 10.52 18.16 -18.83
CA ILE A 52 10.99 17.82 -17.47
C ILE A 52 11.73 16.49 -17.52
N ILE A 53 11.12 15.47 -18.12
CA ILE A 53 11.69 14.12 -18.20
C ILE A 53 13.04 14.16 -18.95
N SER A 54 13.12 14.86 -20.08
CA SER A 54 14.34 14.98 -20.87
C SER A 54 15.46 15.66 -20.07
N LYS A 55 15.17 16.79 -19.41
CA LYS A 55 16.13 17.51 -18.58
C LYS A 55 16.60 16.71 -17.39
N VAL A 56 15.69 16.00 -16.72
CA VAL A 56 16.03 15.11 -15.59
C VAL A 56 16.91 13.97 -16.07
N ARG A 57 16.57 13.31 -17.19
CA ARG A 57 17.37 12.21 -17.75
C ARG A 57 18.78 12.64 -18.16
N GLY A 58 18.93 13.82 -18.75
CA GLY A 58 20.23 14.36 -19.13
C GLY A 58 21.15 14.70 -17.96
N ASN A 59 20.60 14.81 -16.75
CA ASN A 59 21.33 15.18 -15.52
C ASN A 59 21.23 14.12 -14.41
N SER A 60 20.80 12.90 -14.74
CA SER A 60 20.66 11.81 -13.78
C SER A 60 21.15 10.49 -14.37
N PHE A 61 21.72 9.66 -13.52
CA PHE A 61 22.04 8.28 -13.87
C PHE A 61 20.90 7.38 -13.38
N ARG A 62 20.35 6.57 -14.30
CA ARG A 62 19.30 5.61 -14.01
C ARG A 62 19.70 4.22 -14.50
N VAL A 63 19.68 3.28 -13.59
CA VAL A 63 19.88 1.86 -13.89
C VAL A 63 18.62 1.12 -13.50
N LYS A 64 18.12 0.28 -14.39
CA LYS A 64 17.04 -0.65 -14.09
C LYS A 64 17.64 -2.01 -13.71
N LYS A 65 16.99 -2.72 -12.81
CA LYS A 65 17.40 -4.08 -12.45
C LYS A 65 17.43 -5.00 -13.67
N GLU A 66 16.47 -4.84 -14.56
CA GLU A 66 16.32 -5.61 -15.80
C GLU A 66 17.53 -5.43 -16.76
N ASP A 67 18.18 -4.27 -16.71
CA ASP A 67 19.31 -3.92 -17.60
C ASP A 67 20.67 -4.40 -17.01
N CYS A 68 20.74 -4.73 -15.72
CA CYS A 68 22.00 -4.95 -15.01
C CYS A 68 22.09 -6.25 -14.24
N LEU A 69 20.99 -6.95 -14.02
CA LEU A 69 20.95 -8.18 -13.27
C LEU A 69 20.26 -9.26 -14.09
N ASP A 70 20.94 -10.39 -14.23
CA ASP A 70 20.33 -11.62 -14.77
C ASP A 70 19.52 -12.30 -13.66
N LEU A 71 18.32 -11.78 -13.43
CA LEU A 71 17.40 -12.30 -12.44
C LEU A 71 16.29 -13.10 -13.13
N PRO A 72 15.85 -14.20 -12.54
CA PRO A 72 14.68 -14.91 -13.05
C PRO A 72 13.45 -14.00 -13.04
N PRO A 73 12.49 -14.24 -13.94
CA PRO A 73 11.26 -13.45 -14.00
C PRO A 73 10.50 -13.56 -12.69
N LYS A 74 9.80 -12.48 -12.32
CA LYS A 74 8.89 -12.50 -11.16
C LYS A 74 7.69 -13.38 -11.49
N LEU A 75 7.43 -14.34 -10.65
CA LEU A 75 6.22 -15.14 -10.69
C LEU A 75 5.20 -14.54 -9.71
N PHE A 76 3.94 -14.46 -10.15
CA PHE A 76 2.82 -14.03 -9.34
C PHE A 76 1.81 -15.15 -9.28
N GLU A 77 1.52 -15.61 -8.09
CA GLU A 77 0.56 -16.66 -7.84
C GLU A 77 -0.53 -16.17 -6.89
N THR A 78 -1.75 -16.61 -7.10
CA THR A 78 -2.88 -16.34 -6.21
C THR A 78 -3.35 -17.64 -5.58
N VAL A 79 -3.23 -17.71 -4.26
CA VAL A 79 -3.71 -18.85 -3.49
C VAL A 79 -5.12 -18.56 -2.98
N PRO A 80 -6.17 -19.25 -3.47
CA PRO A 80 -7.52 -19.07 -2.99
C PRO A 80 -7.68 -19.68 -1.59
N VAL A 81 -8.39 -18.95 -0.71
CA VAL A 81 -8.69 -19.43 0.65
C VAL A 81 -10.20 -19.53 0.82
N THR A 82 -10.67 -20.70 1.22
CA THR A 82 -12.08 -20.91 1.58
C THR A 82 -12.29 -20.53 3.03
N LEU A 83 -13.10 -19.50 3.25
CA LEU A 83 -13.49 -19.05 4.59
C LEU A 83 -14.52 -19.99 5.21
N THR A 84 -14.62 -20.00 6.54
CA THR A 84 -15.67 -20.72 7.24
C THR A 84 -17.05 -20.16 6.91
N GLN A 85 -18.11 -20.99 6.99
CA GLN A 85 -19.48 -20.55 6.73
C GLN A 85 -19.86 -19.36 7.62
N LYS A 86 -19.42 -19.36 8.88
CA LYS A 86 -19.62 -18.26 9.82
C LYS A 86 -19.02 -16.94 9.31
N ALA A 87 -17.81 -16.97 8.79
CA ALA A 87 -17.15 -15.79 8.23
C ALA A 87 -17.88 -15.27 6.98
N ILE A 88 -18.34 -16.20 6.13
CA ILE A 88 -19.12 -15.88 4.93
C ILE A 88 -20.44 -15.20 5.30
N ASP A 89 -21.15 -15.69 6.30
CA ASP A 89 -22.43 -15.16 6.74
C ASP A 89 -22.27 -13.75 7.32
N ILE A 90 -21.28 -13.54 8.20
CA ILE A 90 -20.94 -12.21 8.75
C ILE A 90 -20.58 -11.24 7.63
N TYR A 91 -19.78 -11.69 6.65
CA TYR A 91 -19.41 -10.86 5.50
C TYR A 91 -20.61 -10.43 4.67
N ARG A 92 -21.53 -11.37 4.37
CA ARG A 92 -22.73 -11.09 3.57
C ARG A 92 -23.67 -10.12 4.29
N GLU A 93 -23.85 -10.27 5.59
CA GLU A 93 -24.67 -9.37 6.39
C GLU A 93 -24.11 -7.94 6.35
N MET A 94 -22.83 -7.76 6.64
CA MET A 94 -22.15 -6.47 6.58
C MET A 94 -22.17 -5.84 5.19
N ALA A 95 -21.96 -6.65 4.15
CA ALA A 95 -22.01 -6.16 2.75
C ALA A 95 -23.43 -5.71 2.34
N LYS A 96 -24.46 -6.42 2.77
CA LYS A 96 -25.85 -6.06 2.54
C LYS A 96 -26.21 -4.73 3.19
N GLU A 97 -25.85 -4.54 4.45
CA GLU A 97 -26.06 -3.27 5.17
C GLU A 97 -25.34 -2.10 4.47
N MET A 98 -24.13 -2.33 3.96
CA MET A 98 -23.39 -1.31 3.23
C MET A 98 -24.10 -0.88 1.93
N ILE A 99 -24.66 -1.84 1.19
CA ILE A 99 -25.38 -1.56 -0.06
C ILE A 99 -26.63 -0.72 0.23
N VAL A 100 -27.43 -1.10 1.22
CA VAL A 100 -28.65 -0.36 1.61
C VAL A 100 -28.33 1.10 1.97
N GLU A 101 -27.29 1.35 2.78
CA GLU A 101 -26.90 2.71 3.16
C GLU A 101 -26.40 3.55 1.96
N ILE A 102 -25.75 2.93 0.97
CA ILE A 102 -25.32 3.63 -0.25
C ILE A 102 -26.54 4.00 -1.11
N GLU A 103 -27.50 3.08 -1.26
CA GLU A 103 -28.73 3.31 -2.04
C GLU A 103 -29.60 4.40 -1.43
N ASP A 104 -29.70 4.45 -0.10
CA ASP A 104 -30.44 5.48 0.64
C ASP A 104 -29.75 6.87 0.65
N SER A 105 -28.60 7.01 -0.03
CA SER A 105 -27.84 8.27 -0.11
C SER A 105 -27.39 8.85 1.24
N HIS A 106 -27.41 8.06 2.30
CA HIS A 106 -26.98 8.47 3.64
C HIS A 106 -25.47 8.19 3.90
N ALA A 107 -24.80 7.45 3.02
CA ALA A 107 -23.42 7.06 3.19
C ALA A 107 -22.45 8.18 2.77
N THR A 108 -21.74 8.76 3.73
CA THR A 108 -20.58 9.60 3.42
C THR A 108 -19.38 8.73 3.02
N ALA A 109 -18.43 9.30 2.26
CA ALA A 109 -17.19 8.59 1.91
C ALA A 109 -16.48 7.99 3.13
N ALA A 110 -16.54 8.64 4.28
CA ALA A 110 -15.95 8.16 5.52
C ALA A 110 -16.63 6.87 6.03
N ILE A 111 -17.96 6.82 6.00
CA ILE A 111 -18.73 5.63 6.39
C ILE A 111 -18.39 4.44 5.49
N VAL A 112 -18.36 4.67 4.17
CA VAL A 112 -18.00 3.64 3.18
C VAL A 112 -16.62 3.08 3.45
N LEU A 113 -15.62 3.95 3.70
CA LEU A 113 -14.25 3.52 4.01
C LEU A 113 -14.17 2.68 5.29
N VAL A 114 -14.89 3.06 6.34
CA VAL A 114 -14.93 2.29 7.59
C VAL A 114 -15.54 0.90 7.34
N LYS A 115 -16.63 0.80 6.58
CA LYS A 115 -17.25 -0.49 6.25
C LYS A 115 -16.36 -1.37 5.38
N LEU A 116 -15.68 -0.82 4.39
CA LEU A 116 -14.69 -1.55 3.60
C LEU A 116 -13.55 -2.09 4.47
N LEU A 117 -13.10 -1.32 5.46
CA LEU A 117 -12.12 -1.78 6.43
C LEU A 117 -12.65 -2.95 7.26
N ARG A 118 -13.92 -2.88 7.71
CA ARG A 118 -14.58 -3.97 8.44
C ARG A 118 -14.69 -5.24 7.60
N LEU A 119 -15.13 -5.13 6.34
CA LEU A 119 -15.16 -6.27 5.41
C LEU A 119 -13.77 -6.90 5.24
N SER A 120 -12.72 -6.07 5.17
CA SER A 120 -11.34 -6.57 5.12
C SER A 120 -10.91 -7.29 6.40
N GLN A 121 -11.37 -6.85 7.58
CA GLN A 121 -11.13 -7.54 8.86
C GLN A 121 -11.86 -8.90 8.90
N ILE A 122 -13.12 -8.94 8.44
CA ILE A 122 -13.91 -10.17 8.37
C ILE A 122 -13.22 -11.21 7.49
N THR A 123 -12.68 -10.81 6.33
CA THR A 123 -11.91 -11.73 5.47
C THR A 123 -10.55 -12.13 6.06
N SER A 124 -10.04 -11.43 7.07
CA SER A 124 -8.88 -11.86 7.88
C SER A 124 -9.28 -12.69 9.10
N GLY A 125 -10.59 -12.97 9.28
CA GLY A 125 -11.10 -13.87 10.30
C GLY A 125 -11.40 -13.24 11.65
N PHE A 126 -11.39 -11.91 11.76
CA PHE A 126 -11.66 -11.20 13.01
C PHE A 126 -12.49 -9.93 12.80
N VAL A 127 -13.07 -9.43 13.86
CA VAL A 127 -13.63 -8.08 13.96
C VAL A 127 -13.12 -7.39 15.22
N LYS A 128 -13.04 -6.08 15.16
CA LYS A 128 -12.72 -5.25 16.31
C LYS A 128 -13.97 -4.48 16.73
N ASP A 129 -14.39 -4.61 17.99
CA ASP A 129 -15.54 -3.88 18.53
C ASP A 129 -15.22 -2.40 18.78
N VAL A 130 -16.20 -1.64 19.27
CA VAL A 130 -16.06 -0.21 19.55
C VAL A 130 -15.12 0.08 20.73
N GLU A 131 -14.95 -0.87 21.63
CA GLU A 131 -14.07 -0.81 22.79
C GLU A 131 -12.63 -1.20 22.43
N GLY A 132 -12.43 -1.73 21.22
CA GLY A 132 -11.12 -2.15 20.73
C GLY A 132 -10.82 -3.62 20.94
N ASN A 133 -11.73 -4.42 21.51
CA ASN A 133 -11.53 -5.85 21.70
C ASN A 133 -11.61 -6.59 20.36
N ILE A 134 -10.77 -7.61 20.21
CA ILE A 134 -10.70 -8.42 19.00
C ILE A 134 -11.46 -9.72 19.23
N LYS A 135 -12.41 -10.01 18.33
CA LYS A 135 -13.14 -11.27 18.29
C LYS A 135 -12.76 -12.04 17.04
N VAL A 136 -12.04 -13.13 17.25
CA VAL A 136 -11.63 -14.06 16.19
C VAL A 136 -12.72 -15.10 15.98
N PHE A 137 -13.00 -15.44 14.72
CA PHE A 137 -14.02 -16.44 14.34
C PHE A 137 -13.60 -17.32 13.17
N ASP A 138 -12.50 -16.98 12.48
CA ASP A 138 -11.96 -17.75 11.37
C ASP A 138 -10.44 -17.64 11.33
N ASN A 139 -9.74 -18.75 11.16
CA ASN A 139 -8.29 -18.82 11.02
C ASN A 139 -7.86 -19.41 9.66
N SER A 140 -8.80 -19.61 8.72
CA SER A 140 -8.52 -20.26 7.44
C SER A 140 -7.38 -19.58 6.68
N LYS A 141 -7.39 -18.24 6.63
CA LYS A 141 -6.36 -17.47 5.95
C LYS A 141 -4.99 -17.58 6.64
N LEU A 142 -4.97 -17.54 7.96
CA LEU A 142 -3.74 -17.71 8.75
C LEU A 142 -3.16 -19.11 8.53
N ASN A 143 -4.00 -20.15 8.60
CA ASN A 143 -3.58 -21.53 8.40
C ASN A 143 -3.01 -21.73 7.00
N THR A 144 -3.74 -21.35 5.94
CA THR A 144 -3.24 -21.45 4.55
C THR A 144 -1.93 -20.67 4.35
N CYS A 145 -1.78 -19.51 4.99
CA CYS A 145 -0.53 -18.77 4.93
C CYS A 145 0.61 -19.54 5.60
N MET A 146 0.35 -20.19 6.73
CA MET A 146 1.37 -20.96 7.43
C MET A 146 1.74 -22.26 6.71
N ASP A 147 0.77 -22.92 6.06
CA ASP A 147 1.05 -24.08 5.21
C ASP A 147 1.99 -23.69 4.05
N LEU A 148 1.70 -22.57 3.38
CA LEU A 148 2.57 -22.03 2.33
C LEU A 148 3.96 -21.63 2.85
N VAL A 149 4.04 -21.08 4.05
CA VAL A 149 5.32 -20.73 4.69
C VAL A 149 6.12 -21.99 4.99
N ASP A 150 5.48 -23.05 5.50
CA ASP A 150 6.13 -24.30 5.80
C ASP A 150 6.71 -24.93 4.52
N ASP A 151 5.95 -24.98 3.41
CA ASP A 151 6.41 -25.44 2.09
C ASP A 151 7.62 -24.66 1.59
N LEU A 152 7.56 -23.33 1.65
CA LEU A 152 8.65 -22.46 1.19
C LEU A 152 9.92 -22.58 2.04
N LEU A 153 9.78 -22.83 3.33
CA LEU A 153 10.91 -23.04 4.24
C LEU A 153 11.58 -24.40 4.03
N GLU A 154 10.81 -25.44 3.69
CA GLU A 154 11.36 -26.74 3.29
C GLU A 154 12.21 -26.64 2.02
N GLU A 155 11.88 -25.71 1.12
CA GLU A 155 12.66 -25.39 -0.07
C GLU A 155 13.82 -24.40 0.19
N GLU A 156 14.12 -24.09 1.45
CA GLU A 156 15.17 -23.14 1.89
C GLU A 156 14.96 -21.68 1.37
N HIS A 157 13.74 -21.30 1.04
CA HIS A 157 13.43 -19.95 0.60
C HIS A 157 13.41 -18.95 1.76
N LYS A 158 13.79 -17.71 1.46
CA LYS A 158 13.61 -16.56 2.37
C LYS A 158 12.23 -15.96 2.13
N VAL A 159 11.41 -15.93 3.17
CA VAL A 159 10.02 -15.48 3.10
C VAL A 159 9.87 -14.09 3.70
N VAL A 160 9.12 -13.22 3.01
CA VAL A 160 8.69 -11.92 3.54
C VAL A 160 7.17 -11.84 3.42
N ILE A 161 6.49 -11.65 4.54
CA ILE A 161 5.02 -11.63 4.61
C ILE A 161 4.55 -10.19 4.86
N PHE A 162 3.73 -9.66 3.95
CA PHE A 162 3.09 -8.36 4.12
C PHE A 162 1.64 -8.55 4.54
N VAL A 163 1.25 -7.93 5.64
CA VAL A 163 -0.11 -7.99 6.16
C VAL A 163 -0.66 -6.59 6.41
N ARG A 164 -1.99 -6.49 6.45
CA ARG A 164 -2.68 -5.20 6.63
C ARG A 164 -2.92 -4.85 8.10
N PHE A 165 -3.19 -5.84 8.95
CA PHE A 165 -3.62 -5.63 10.31
C PHE A 165 -2.59 -6.11 11.33
N ARG A 166 -2.50 -5.42 12.47
CA ARG A 166 -1.62 -5.85 13.57
C ARG A 166 -2.00 -7.23 14.10
N HIS A 167 -3.31 -7.51 14.18
CA HIS A 167 -3.79 -8.82 14.60
C HIS A 167 -3.22 -9.95 13.74
N ASP A 168 -3.10 -9.74 12.42
CA ASP A 168 -2.50 -10.72 11.52
C ASP A 168 -1.00 -10.89 11.81
N ILE A 169 -0.28 -9.78 12.16
CA ILE A 169 1.13 -9.86 12.58
C ILE A 169 1.26 -10.70 13.84
N ASP A 170 0.42 -10.43 14.85
CA ASP A 170 0.46 -11.13 16.14
C ASP A 170 0.15 -12.63 15.97
N GLY A 171 -0.85 -12.96 15.14
CA GLY A 171 -1.19 -14.35 14.83
C GLY A 171 -0.06 -15.09 14.09
N LEU A 172 0.56 -14.47 13.09
CA LEU A 172 1.71 -15.03 12.38
C LEU A 172 2.90 -15.20 13.32
N HIS A 173 3.20 -14.20 14.15
CA HIS A 173 4.27 -14.24 15.14
C HIS A 173 4.11 -15.43 16.09
N GLU A 174 2.92 -15.61 16.66
CA GLU A 174 2.62 -16.74 17.55
C GLU A 174 2.82 -18.09 16.85
N GLN A 175 2.36 -18.23 15.61
CA GLN A 175 2.51 -19.46 14.83
C GLN A 175 3.97 -19.76 14.50
N LEU A 176 4.75 -18.76 14.11
CA LEU A 176 6.18 -18.92 13.83
C LEU A 176 6.99 -19.27 15.08
N LEU A 177 6.65 -18.70 16.24
CA LEU A 177 7.26 -19.08 17.52
C LEU A 177 6.97 -20.53 17.89
N LYS A 178 5.74 -21.00 17.73
CA LYS A 178 5.36 -22.42 17.96
C LYS A 178 6.16 -23.38 17.08
N ARG A 179 6.44 -22.97 15.84
CA ARG A 179 7.25 -23.72 14.87
C ARG A 179 8.77 -23.56 15.06
N LYS A 180 9.19 -22.71 16.00
CA LYS A 180 10.60 -22.37 16.26
C LYS A 180 11.30 -21.77 15.03
N VAL A 181 10.57 -21.08 14.16
CA VAL A 181 11.11 -20.38 13.00
C VAL A 181 11.69 -19.05 13.44
N GLN A 182 12.98 -18.81 13.12
CA GLN A 182 13.61 -17.52 13.38
C GLN A 182 13.04 -16.46 12.44
N HIS A 183 12.52 -15.37 12.97
CA HIS A 183 11.89 -14.31 12.21
C HIS A 183 12.01 -12.94 12.89
N ASN A 184 11.81 -11.89 12.12
CA ASN A 184 11.76 -10.51 12.61
C ASN A 184 10.45 -9.83 12.19
N ILE A 185 9.97 -8.92 13.03
CA ILE A 185 8.76 -8.13 12.77
C ILE A 185 9.16 -6.70 12.45
N LEU A 186 8.64 -6.17 11.33
CA LEU A 186 8.73 -4.77 10.95
C LEU A 186 7.34 -4.14 11.05
N SER A 187 7.13 -3.30 12.04
CA SER A 187 5.90 -2.53 12.23
C SER A 187 6.21 -1.17 12.84
N GLY A 188 5.30 -0.21 12.70
CA GLY A 188 5.47 1.13 13.28
C GLY A 188 5.54 1.18 14.81
N SER A 189 5.32 0.06 15.50
CA SER A 189 5.47 -0.07 16.96
C SER A 189 6.81 -0.64 17.40
N VAL A 190 7.63 -1.13 16.46
CA VAL A 190 8.98 -1.64 16.74
C VAL A 190 9.95 -0.47 16.59
N ALA A 191 10.70 -0.15 17.64
CA ALA A 191 11.72 0.89 17.59
C ALA A 191 12.80 0.52 16.54
N PRO A 192 13.26 1.47 15.73
CA PRO A 192 14.41 1.22 14.86
C PRO A 192 15.64 0.95 15.73
N HIS A 193 16.33 -0.14 15.45
CA HIS A 193 17.62 -0.48 16.04
C HIS A 193 18.74 0.31 15.37
#